data_1ffe70b1b31773c1646952650f9252f4
#
_entry.id   1ffe70b1b31773c1646952650f9252f4
#
_cell.length_a   1.000
_cell.length_b   1.000
_cell.length_c   1.000
_cell.angle_alpha   90.00
_cell.angle_beta   90.00
_cell.angle_gamma   90.00
#
_symmetry.space_group_name_H-M   'P 1'
#
loop_
_entity.id
_entity.type
_entity.pdbx_description
1 polymer ?
#
loop_
_entity_poly.entity_id
_entity_poly.type
_entity_poly.pdbx_seq_one_letter_code
_entity_poly.pdbx_strand_id
1 'polypeptide(L)'
;MKVREGAAPMPSKELTNGMPAIVKMETSYVQNGETHHHSFEENGKVVYMNNSYYIRFEENHGKDVVPVTVKINPDGVVHLIRRAEKTMRLTFSSEQNTETNYRTPAGIMPIQVVTEDLRVSYYDRPFAGRVWADYSLYMNQQKLGDYQLRLRFTT
;
A
#
# COMPACT_ATOMS: atom_id res chain seq x y z
N MET A 1 -5.79 2.84 24.26
CA MET A 1 -5.83 2.93 22.79
C MET A 1 -7.03 2.15 22.27
N LYS A 2 -7.80 2.77 21.41
CA LYS A 2 -8.99 2.15 20.84
C LYS A 2 -8.69 1.67 19.42
N VAL A 3 -9.02 0.41 19.13
CA VAL A 3 -8.76 -0.21 17.81
C VAL A 3 -10.06 -0.27 17.02
N ARG A 4 -9.98 0.06 15.73
CA ARG A 4 -11.11 -0.08 14.79
C ARG A 4 -10.61 -0.77 13.53
N GLU A 5 -11.22 -1.90 13.18
CA GLU A 5 -10.91 -2.61 11.94
C GLU A 5 -11.96 -2.31 10.88
N GLY A 6 -11.49 -2.06 9.64
CA GLY A 6 -12.37 -1.87 8.48
C GLY A 6 -13.13 -0.57 8.42
N ALA A 7 -13.10 0.25 9.48
CA ALA A 7 -13.81 1.51 9.54
C ALA A 7 -12.85 2.63 9.93
N ALA A 8 -12.78 3.68 9.13
CA ALA A 8 -11.97 4.84 9.43
C ALA A 8 -12.62 5.64 10.57
N PRO A 9 -11.84 6.16 11.53
CA PRO A 9 -12.36 7.10 12.51
C PRO A 9 -12.77 8.39 11.84
N MET A 10 -13.56 9.22 12.51
CA MET A 10 -13.90 10.55 11.99
C MET A 10 -12.61 11.37 11.88
N PRO A 11 -12.36 11.97 10.70
CA PRO A 11 -11.12 12.70 10.50
C PRO A 11 -11.11 13.99 11.33
N SER A 12 -9.96 14.29 11.93
CA SER A 12 -9.73 15.56 12.58
C SER A 12 -9.40 16.63 11.54
N LYS A 13 -9.51 17.87 11.95
CA LYS A 13 -9.09 19.01 11.10
C LYS A 13 -7.60 18.90 10.73
N GLU A 14 -6.79 18.38 11.64
CA GLU A 14 -5.36 18.17 11.40
C GLU A 14 -5.11 17.15 10.29
N LEU A 15 -5.91 16.09 10.25
CA LEU A 15 -5.80 15.08 9.20
C LEU A 15 -6.21 15.63 7.83
N THR A 16 -7.19 16.54 7.77
CA THR A 16 -7.54 17.16 6.49
C THR A 16 -6.45 18.08 5.97
N ASN A 17 -5.65 18.65 6.86
CA ASN A 17 -4.49 19.48 6.50
C ASN A 17 -3.22 18.65 6.31
N GLY A 18 -3.24 17.41 6.78
CA GLY A 18 -2.10 16.52 6.73
C GLY A 18 -1.29 16.52 8.02
N MET A 19 -1.03 15.34 8.54
CA MET A 19 -0.24 15.15 9.77
C MET A 19 1.06 14.42 9.46
N PRO A 20 2.18 14.86 10.04
CA PRO A 20 3.41 14.07 9.97
C PRO A 20 3.17 12.69 10.59
N ALA A 21 3.77 11.68 10.00
CA ALA A 21 3.67 10.31 10.48
C ALA A 21 4.99 9.59 10.25
N ILE A 22 5.26 8.60 11.08
CA ILE A 22 6.33 7.63 10.81
C ILE A 22 5.67 6.46 10.12
N VAL A 23 6.20 6.11 8.95
CA VAL A 23 5.66 5.04 8.10
C VAL A 23 6.67 3.91 8.03
N LYS A 24 6.23 2.70 8.39
CA LYS A 24 7.03 1.50 8.24
C LYS A 24 6.32 0.58 7.26
N MET A 25 7.02 0.16 6.21
CA MET A 25 6.50 -0.75 5.22
C MET A 25 7.42 -1.94 5.06
N GLU A 26 6.88 -3.14 5.18
CA GLU A 26 7.59 -4.39 4.96
C GLU A 26 6.90 -5.15 3.85
N THR A 27 7.68 -5.61 2.89
CA THR A 27 7.21 -6.45 1.80
C THR A 27 8.04 -7.72 1.78
N SER A 28 7.37 -8.87 1.84
CA SER A 28 7.99 -10.17 1.67
C SER A 28 7.36 -10.84 0.48
N TYR A 29 8.15 -11.50 -0.35
CA TYR A 29 7.58 -12.22 -1.48
C TYR A 29 8.40 -13.46 -1.83
N VAL A 30 7.70 -14.44 -2.39
CA VAL A 30 8.30 -15.67 -2.89
C VAL A 30 8.15 -15.66 -4.40
N GLN A 31 9.28 -15.79 -5.09
CA GLN A 31 9.36 -15.81 -6.53
C GLN A 31 10.39 -16.85 -6.95
N ASN A 32 10.00 -17.80 -7.81
CA ASN A 32 10.86 -18.90 -8.26
C ASN A 32 11.49 -19.68 -7.09
N GLY A 33 10.73 -19.90 -6.02
CA GLY A 33 11.20 -20.62 -4.85
C GLY A 33 12.11 -19.83 -3.92
N GLU A 34 12.43 -18.57 -4.26
CA GLU A 34 13.26 -17.73 -3.43
C GLU A 34 12.41 -16.72 -2.66
N THR A 35 12.75 -16.50 -1.39
CA THR A 35 12.08 -15.53 -0.54
C THR A 35 12.89 -14.25 -0.50
N HIS A 36 12.21 -13.13 -0.73
CA HIS A 36 12.80 -11.80 -0.68
C HIS A 36 12.08 -10.97 0.37
N HIS A 37 12.82 -10.05 1.00
CA HIS A 37 12.28 -9.20 2.04
C HIS A 37 12.82 -7.78 1.88
N HIS A 38 11.92 -6.79 1.90
CA HIS A 38 12.28 -5.38 1.85
C HIS A 38 11.56 -4.66 2.98
N SER A 39 12.27 -3.72 3.62
CA SER A 39 11.72 -2.96 4.74
C SER A 39 12.16 -1.51 4.63
N PHE A 40 11.22 -0.59 4.85
CA PHE A 40 11.48 0.85 4.89
C PHE A 40 10.81 1.44 6.11
N GLU A 41 11.52 2.35 6.78
CA GLU A 41 10.95 3.17 7.85
C GLU A 41 11.35 4.61 7.56
N GLU A 42 10.36 5.45 7.28
CA GLU A 42 10.59 6.80 6.83
C GLU A 42 9.58 7.76 7.47
N ASN A 43 9.97 9.02 7.55
CA ASN A 43 9.04 10.08 7.88
C ASN A 43 8.14 10.32 6.68
N GLY A 44 6.85 10.40 6.94
CA GLY A 44 5.87 10.60 5.91
C GLY A 44 4.74 11.51 6.40
N LYS A 45 3.61 11.41 5.71
CA LYS A 45 2.45 12.26 5.98
C LYS A 45 1.17 11.48 5.75
N VAL A 46 0.20 11.70 6.61
CA VAL A 46 -1.15 11.16 6.45
C VAL A 46 -2.12 12.30 6.19
N VAL A 47 -2.91 12.18 5.12
CA VAL A 47 -3.90 13.19 4.73
C VAL A 47 -5.24 12.51 4.53
N TYR A 48 -6.30 13.10 5.06
CA TYR A 48 -7.68 12.69 4.75
C TYR A 48 -8.24 13.64 3.70
N MET A 49 -8.64 13.11 2.56
CA MET A 49 -9.07 13.90 1.42
C MET A 49 -9.98 13.02 0.55
N ASN A 50 -11.09 13.58 0.07
CA ASN A 50 -12.03 12.86 -0.81
C ASN A 50 -12.49 11.53 -0.22
N ASN A 51 -12.79 11.54 1.08
CA ASN A 51 -13.28 10.37 1.85
C ASN A 51 -12.27 9.23 1.96
N SER A 52 -11.00 9.47 1.66
CA SER A 52 -9.94 8.46 1.70
C SER A 52 -8.77 8.95 2.53
N TYR A 53 -8.02 8.00 3.08
CA TYR A 53 -6.73 8.31 3.71
C TYR A 53 -5.61 8.09 2.70
N TYR A 54 -4.68 9.03 2.66
CA TYR A 54 -3.49 8.97 1.83
C TYR A 54 -2.29 8.96 2.75
N ILE A 55 -1.52 7.89 2.73
CA ILE A 55 -0.26 7.77 3.46
C ILE A 55 0.85 7.95 2.42
N ARG A 56 1.68 8.99 2.59
CA ARG A 56 2.72 9.35 1.64
C ARG A 56 4.07 9.34 2.30
N PHE A 57 5.04 8.72 1.65
CA PHE A 57 6.42 8.69 2.09
C PHE A 57 7.33 8.49 0.89
N GLU A 58 8.63 8.58 1.13
CA GLU A 58 9.62 8.38 0.07
C GLU A 58 10.55 7.25 0.45
N GLU A 59 10.73 6.29 -0.47
CA GLU A 59 11.72 5.23 -0.33
C GLU A 59 13.06 5.76 -0.81
N ASN A 60 14.08 5.67 0.04
CA ASN A 60 15.43 6.10 -0.32
C ASN A 60 16.26 4.89 -0.76
N HIS A 61 16.74 4.93 -2.00
CA HIS A 61 17.57 3.90 -2.61
C HIS A 61 18.94 4.50 -2.99
N GLY A 62 19.59 5.16 -2.02
CA GLY A 62 20.83 5.86 -2.28
C GLY A 62 20.59 7.18 -3.02
N LYS A 63 20.91 7.20 -4.32
CA LYS A 63 20.70 8.40 -5.15
C LYS A 63 19.26 8.54 -5.61
N ASP A 64 18.52 7.45 -5.64
CA ASP A 64 17.16 7.43 -6.14
C ASP A 64 16.16 7.54 -4.98
N VAL A 65 15.19 8.42 -5.15
CA VAL A 65 14.11 8.61 -4.19
C VAL A 65 12.81 8.28 -4.92
N VAL A 66 12.06 7.33 -4.37
CA VAL A 66 10.81 6.86 -4.97
C VAL A 66 9.65 7.30 -4.10
N PRO A 67 8.81 8.24 -4.57
CA PRO A 67 7.58 8.60 -3.86
C PRO A 67 6.60 7.42 -3.84
N VAL A 68 6.03 7.15 -2.66
CA VAL A 68 5.06 6.09 -2.47
C VAL A 68 3.81 6.68 -1.83
N THR A 69 2.65 6.28 -2.35
CA THR A 69 1.37 6.65 -1.78
C THR A 69 0.55 5.38 -1.55
N VAL A 70 0.03 5.24 -0.34
CA VAL A 70 -0.95 4.21 -0.02
C VAL A 70 -2.28 4.90 0.24
N LYS A 71 -3.27 4.61 -0.59
CA LYS A 71 -4.59 5.20 -0.50
C LYS A 71 -5.56 4.17 0.06
N ILE A 72 -6.24 4.51 1.13
CA ILE A 72 -7.25 3.64 1.75
C ILE A 72 -8.62 4.26 1.51
N ASN A 73 -9.44 3.59 0.71
CA ASN A 73 -10.78 4.05 0.38
C ASN A 73 -11.78 3.72 1.52
N PRO A 74 -12.90 4.42 1.57
CA PRO A 74 -13.91 4.13 2.61
C PRO A 74 -14.55 2.73 2.49
N ASP A 75 -14.51 2.12 1.29
CA ASP A 75 -14.99 0.75 1.08
C ASP A 75 -13.97 -0.33 1.45
N GLY A 76 -12.77 0.07 1.90
CA GLY A 76 -11.72 -0.86 2.28
C GLY A 76 -10.76 -1.22 1.17
N VAL A 77 -10.99 -0.77 -0.05
CA VAL A 77 -10.04 -0.99 -1.16
C VAL A 77 -8.79 -0.16 -0.91
N VAL A 78 -7.63 -0.76 -1.12
CA VAL A 78 -6.33 -0.12 -0.89
C VAL A 78 -5.55 -0.06 -2.19
N HIS A 79 -5.00 1.12 -2.50
CA HIS A 79 -4.14 1.31 -3.65
C HIS A 79 -2.71 1.59 -3.18
N LEU A 80 -1.75 0.91 -3.77
CA LEU A 80 -0.33 1.16 -3.56
C LEU A 80 0.23 1.75 -4.84
N ILE A 81 0.74 2.97 -4.77
CA ILE A 81 1.24 3.70 -5.93
C ILE A 81 2.70 4.06 -5.70
N ARG A 82 3.59 3.56 -6.56
CA ARG A 82 5.02 3.87 -6.52
C ARG A 82 5.39 4.62 -7.79
N ARG A 83 5.94 5.82 -7.60
CA ARG A 83 6.31 6.71 -8.70
C ARG A 83 7.83 6.71 -8.90
N ALA A 84 8.34 5.58 -9.38
CA ALA A 84 9.72 5.46 -9.84
C ALA A 84 9.83 5.99 -11.27
N GLU A 85 10.83 5.59 -12.01
CA GLU A 85 10.94 5.91 -13.44
C GLU A 85 9.64 5.58 -14.18
N LYS A 86 9.03 4.45 -13.78
CA LYS A 86 7.70 4.05 -14.23
C LYS A 86 6.76 4.02 -13.04
N THR A 87 5.56 4.54 -13.21
CA THR A 87 4.55 4.48 -12.15
C THR A 87 3.93 3.10 -12.11
N MET A 88 3.94 2.49 -10.92
CA MET A 88 3.27 1.22 -10.68
C MET A 88 2.13 1.44 -9.70
N ARG A 89 0.96 0.89 -10.03
CA ARG A 89 -0.20 0.95 -9.17
C ARG A 89 -0.75 -0.44 -8.96
N LEU A 90 -0.83 -0.86 -7.70
CA LEU A 90 -1.48 -2.11 -7.32
C LEU A 90 -2.74 -1.77 -6.54
N THR A 91 -3.83 -2.47 -6.84
CA THR A 91 -5.10 -2.29 -6.15
C THR A 91 -5.47 -3.59 -5.45
N PHE A 92 -5.69 -3.50 -4.15
CA PHE A 92 -6.06 -4.65 -3.32
C PHE A 92 -7.54 -4.56 -2.97
N SER A 93 -8.30 -5.59 -3.31
CA SER A 93 -9.72 -5.68 -2.99
C SER A 93 -10.03 -7.08 -2.49
N SER A 94 -10.74 -7.16 -1.37
CA SER A 94 -11.17 -8.47 -0.84
C SER A 94 -12.34 -9.07 -1.61
N GLU A 95 -12.98 -8.28 -2.49
CA GLU A 95 -14.18 -8.71 -3.20
C GLU A 95 -13.92 -9.12 -4.64
N GLN A 96 -12.85 -8.61 -5.26
CA GLN A 96 -12.59 -8.89 -6.68
C GLN A 96 -11.11 -8.81 -6.98
N ASN A 97 -10.70 -9.52 -8.03
CA ASN A 97 -9.37 -9.37 -8.59
C ASN A 97 -9.28 -8.05 -9.34
N THR A 98 -8.11 -7.47 -9.37
CA THR A 98 -7.86 -6.22 -10.06
C THR A 98 -6.76 -6.40 -11.09
N GLU A 99 -6.61 -5.43 -11.99
CA GLU A 99 -5.61 -5.49 -13.05
C GLU A 99 -4.88 -4.15 -13.13
N THR A 100 -3.59 -4.22 -13.35
CA THR A 100 -2.77 -3.04 -13.61
C THR A 100 -1.96 -3.28 -14.89
N ASN A 101 -1.66 -2.21 -15.60
CA ASN A 101 -0.83 -2.28 -16.80
C ASN A 101 0.60 -1.97 -16.43
N TYR A 102 1.50 -2.90 -16.74
CA TYR A 102 2.92 -2.75 -16.51
C TYR A 102 3.63 -2.50 -17.82
N ARG A 103 4.35 -1.39 -17.91
CA ARG A 103 5.08 -1.04 -19.13
C ARG A 103 6.44 -1.74 -19.14
N THR A 104 6.68 -2.52 -20.20
CA THR A 104 7.95 -3.21 -20.42
C THR A 104 8.56 -2.75 -21.74
N PRO A 105 9.84 -3.04 -22.02
CA PRO A 105 10.42 -2.76 -23.34
C PRO A 105 9.67 -3.44 -24.49
N ALA A 106 8.98 -4.56 -24.21
CA ALA A 106 8.21 -5.29 -25.21
C ALA A 106 6.77 -4.77 -25.34
N GLY A 107 6.39 -3.73 -24.59
CA GLY A 107 5.06 -3.14 -24.62
C GLY A 107 4.36 -3.17 -23.26
N ILE A 108 3.06 -2.93 -23.26
CA ILE A 108 2.27 -2.90 -22.03
C ILE A 108 1.77 -4.32 -21.73
N MET A 109 2.08 -4.79 -20.52
CA MET A 109 1.67 -6.12 -20.06
C MET A 109 0.66 -5.98 -18.91
N PRO A 110 -0.54 -6.58 -19.05
CA PRO A 110 -1.49 -6.56 -17.94
C PRO A 110 -1.06 -7.53 -16.84
N ILE A 111 -1.06 -7.04 -15.60
CA ILE A 111 -0.77 -7.84 -14.42
C ILE A 111 -2.04 -7.92 -13.59
N GLN A 112 -2.46 -9.13 -13.24
CA GLN A 112 -3.59 -9.35 -12.35
C GLN A 112 -3.14 -9.42 -10.91
N VAL A 113 -3.87 -8.75 -10.04
CA VAL A 113 -3.67 -8.75 -8.60
C VAL A 113 -4.79 -9.57 -7.96
N VAL A 114 -4.42 -10.68 -7.34
CA VAL A 114 -5.34 -11.54 -6.62
C VAL A 114 -5.09 -11.36 -5.14
N THR A 115 -6.00 -10.69 -4.44
CA THR A 115 -5.87 -10.42 -3.01
C THR A 115 -6.49 -11.57 -2.23
N GLU A 116 -5.69 -12.24 -1.41
CA GLU A 116 -6.14 -13.38 -0.59
C GLU A 116 -6.61 -12.91 0.78
N ASP A 117 -5.95 -11.91 1.36
CA ASP A 117 -6.29 -11.35 2.67
C ASP A 117 -5.98 -9.86 2.66
N LEU A 118 -6.95 -9.07 3.08
CA LEU A 118 -6.81 -7.62 3.17
C LEU A 118 -7.42 -7.16 4.48
N ARG A 119 -6.59 -6.55 5.33
CA ARG A 119 -7.04 -6.02 6.62
C ARG A 119 -6.54 -4.60 6.78
N VAL A 120 -7.43 -3.72 7.23
CA VAL A 120 -7.11 -2.35 7.56
C VAL A 120 -7.58 -2.11 8.98
N SER A 121 -6.68 -1.66 9.84
CA SER A 121 -6.97 -1.38 11.24
C SER A 121 -6.57 0.04 11.57
N TYR A 122 -7.37 0.72 12.39
CA TYR A 122 -7.10 2.07 12.84
C TYR A 122 -7.02 2.11 14.36
N TYR A 123 -6.20 3.01 14.86
CA TYR A 123 -5.97 3.24 16.28
C TYR A 123 -6.13 4.72 16.57
N ASP A 124 -6.68 5.03 17.73
CA ASP A 124 -6.82 6.42 18.19
C ASP A 124 -5.85 6.70 19.34
N ARG A 125 -5.40 7.97 19.43
CA ARG A 125 -4.61 8.54 20.54
C ARG A 125 -3.23 7.90 20.74
N PRO A 126 -2.28 8.11 19.82
CA PRO A 126 -2.37 8.93 18.61
C PRO A 126 -3.03 8.16 17.46
N PHE A 127 -3.48 8.91 16.47
CA PHE A 127 -4.01 8.29 15.27
C PHE A 127 -2.92 7.48 14.59
N ALA A 128 -3.24 6.22 14.27
CA ALA A 128 -2.31 5.29 13.64
C ALA A 128 -3.12 4.30 12.83
N GLY A 129 -2.45 3.54 11.99
CA GLY A 129 -3.12 2.51 11.22
C GLY A 129 -2.19 1.44 10.72
N ARG A 130 -2.79 0.34 10.30
CA ARG A 130 -2.09 -0.79 9.70
C ARG A 130 -2.83 -1.26 8.46
N VAL A 131 -2.06 -1.62 7.46
CA VAL A 131 -2.55 -2.30 6.27
C VAL A 131 -1.83 -3.63 6.15
N TRP A 132 -2.60 -4.68 6.00
CA TRP A 132 -2.13 -6.05 5.84
C TRP A 132 -2.72 -6.57 4.54
N ALA A 133 -1.88 -6.88 3.56
CA ALA A 133 -2.33 -7.40 2.27
C ALA A 133 -1.50 -8.61 1.88
N ASP A 134 -2.15 -9.75 1.71
CA ASP A 134 -1.54 -10.94 1.14
C ASP A 134 -2.14 -11.10 -0.25
N TYR A 135 -1.28 -11.16 -1.26
CA TYR A 135 -1.73 -11.17 -2.64
C TYR A 135 -0.77 -11.93 -3.54
N SER A 136 -1.28 -12.31 -4.69
CA SER A 136 -0.49 -12.93 -5.75
C SER A 136 -0.57 -12.09 -7.00
N LEU A 137 0.47 -12.10 -7.78
CA LEU A 137 0.52 -11.43 -9.08
C LEU A 137 0.58 -12.47 -10.19
N TYR A 138 -0.19 -12.21 -11.25
CA TYR A 138 -0.24 -13.07 -12.44
C TYR A 138 -0.04 -12.25 -13.70
N MET A 139 0.66 -12.84 -14.65
CA MET A 139 0.83 -12.29 -15.99
C MET A 139 0.56 -13.41 -16.99
N ASN A 140 -0.36 -13.19 -17.95
CA ASN A 140 -0.75 -14.21 -18.93
C ASN A 140 -1.12 -15.54 -18.25
N GLN A 141 -1.90 -15.46 -17.15
CA GLN A 141 -2.38 -16.62 -16.39
C GLN A 141 -1.24 -17.39 -15.69
N GLN A 142 -0.04 -16.84 -15.68
CA GLN A 142 1.11 -17.44 -15.02
C GLN A 142 1.42 -16.67 -13.74
N LYS A 143 1.53 -17.38 -12.62
CA LYS A 143 1.84 -16.76 -11.33
C LYS A 143 3.27 -16.22 -11.34
N LEU A 144 3.41 -14.94 -11.01
CA LEU A 144 4.72 -14.30 -10.85
C LEU A 144 5.26 -14.49 -9.45
N GLY A 145 4.40 -14.52 -8.44
CA GLY A 145 4.82 -14.70 -7.07
C GLY A 145 3.69 -14.48 -6.07
N ASP A 146 3.99 -14.80 -4.83
CA ASP A 146 3.13 -14.56 -3.67
C ASP A 146 3.77 -13.49 -2.81
N TYR A 147 2.98 -12.50 -2.40
CA TYR A 147 3.46 -11.28 -1.75
C TYR A 147 2.71 -11.05 -0.45
N GLN A 148 3.43 -10.47 0.51
CA GLN A 148 2.86 -10.03 1.79
C GLN A 148 3.29 -8.59 2.01
N LEU A 149 2.32 -7.69 2.16
CA LEU A 149 2.56 -6.29 2.47
C LEU A 149 2.10 -6.01 3.88
N ARG A 150 2.97 -5.38 4.66
CA ARG A 150 2.68 -4.93 6.03
C ARG A 150 3.07 -3.48 6.13
N LEU A 151 2.08 -2.61 6.28
CA LEU A 151 2.32 -1.19 6.43
C LEU A 151 1.76 -0.74 7.76
N ARG A 152 2.51 0.13 8.44
CA ARG A 152 2.09 0.76 9.68
C ARG A 152 2.44 2.23 9.61
N PHE A 153 1.51 3.08 10.00
CA PHE A 153 1.79 4.49 10.17
C PHE A 153 1.36 4.94 11.56
N THR A 154 2.12 5.86 12.14
CA THR A 154 1.86 6.42 13.47
C THR A 154 2.09 7.92 13.41
N THR A 155 1.06 8.68 13.79
CA THR A 155 1.15 10.15 13.84
C THR A 155 1.74 10.68 15.15
#